data_ac2d4d37a29e8708150b225e83bfd192
#
_entry.id   ac2d4d37a29e8708150b225e83bfd192
#
_cell.length_a   1.000
_cell.length_b   1.000
_cell.length_c   1.000
_cell.angle_alpha   90.00
_cell.angle_beta   90.00
_cell.angle_gamma   90.00
#
_symmetry.space_group_name_H-M   'P 1'
#
loop_
_entity.id
_entity.type
_entity.pdbx_description
1 polymer ?
#
loop_
_entity_poly.entity_id
_entity_poly.type
_entity_poly.pdbx_seq_one_letter_code
_entity_poly.pdbx_strand_id
1 'polypeptide(L)' 'MSNNILLVDDATFMRMMLKDILTKNGYNVVGEAENGAQAVEKYKELKPNLV' A
#
# COMPACT_ATOMS: atom_id res chain seq x y z
N MET A 1 9.52 5.48 -14.18
CA MET A 1 9.44 5.87 -12.77
C MET A 1 8.43 4.99 -12.05
N SER A 2 8.80 4.54 -10.88
CA SER A 2 7.91 3.69 -10.12
C SER A 2 7.11 4.52 -9.11
N ASN A 3 5.81 4.37 -9.15
CA ASN A 3 4.92 4.96 -8.18
C ASN A 3 4.59 3.86 -7.16
N ASN A 4 5.52 3.63 -6.25
CA ASN A 4 5.40 2.58 -5.26
C ASN A 4 4.54 3.04 -4.09
N ILE A 5 3.49 2.30 -3.80
CA ILE A 5 2.51 2.65 -2.78
C ILE A 5 2.42 1.56 -1.73
N LEU A 6 2.39 1.98 -0.48
CA LEU A 6 2.06 1.11 0.65
C LEU A 6 0.64 1.45 1.10
N LEU A 7 -0.27 0.47 1.03
CA LEU A 7 -1.65 0.65 1.48
C LEU A 7 -1.79 0.29 2.95
N VAL A 8 -2.42 1.18 3.70
CA VAL A 8 -2.67 0.97 5.13
C VAL A 8 -4.16 1.14 5.40
N ASP A 9 -4.83 0.07 5.75
CA ASP A 9 -6.25 0.09 6.08
C ASP A 9 -6.58 -1.18 6.86
N ASP A 10 -7.38 -1.05 7.91
CA ASP A 10 -7.79 -2.19 8.72
C ASP A 10 -8.90 -3.02 8.05
N ALA A 11 -9.58 -2.47 7.07
CA ALA A 11 -10.63 -3.17 6.33
C ALA A 11 -10.04 -3.88 5.11
N THR A 12 -9.94 -5.20 5.18
CA THR A 12 -9.38 -6.00 4.09
C THR A 12 -10.09 -5.75 2.75
N PHE A 13 -11.41 -5.67 2.79
CA PHE A 13 -12.20 -5.44 1.58
C PHE A 13 -11.86 -4.10 0.92
N MET A 14 -11.76 -3.05 1.72
CA MET A 14 -11.41 -1.72 1.22
C MET A 14 -10.00 -1.70 0.65
N ARG A 15 -9.06 -2.37 1.32
CA ARG A 15 -7.69 -2.47 0.83
C ARG A 15 -7.64 -3.13 -0.55
N MET A 16 -8.41 -4.20 -0.74
CA MET A 16 -8.48 -4.90 -2.02
C MET A 16 -9.03 -4.00 -3.12
N MET A 17 -10.07 -3.22 -2.81
CA MET A 17 -10.65 -2.29 -3.77
C MET A 17 -9.67 -1.21 -4.16
N LEU A 18 -9.00 -0.62 -3.19
CA LEU A 18 -8.01 0.43 -3.44
C LEU A 18 -6.83 -0.09 -4.25
N LYS A 19 -6.37 -1.29 -3.93
CA LYS A 19 -5.28 -1.92 -4.67
C LYS A 19 -5.65 -2.09 -6.15
N ASP A 20 -6.86 -2.56 -6.41
CA ASP A 20 -7.34 -2.76 -7.77
C ASP A 20 -7.40 -1.43 -8.54
N ILE A 21 -7.98 -0.40 -7.91
CA ILE A 21 -8.09 0.92 -8.51
C ILE A 21 -6.72 1.50 -8.83
N LEU A 22 -5.80 1.45 -7.87
CA LEU A 22 -4.46 1.99 -8.03
C LEU A 22 -3.69 1.25 -9.12
N THR A 23 -3.78 -0.06 -9.15
CA THR A 23 -3.11 -0.87 -10.16
C THR A 23 -3.60 -0.52 -11.56
N LYS A 24 -4.90 -0.32 -11.71
CA LYS A 24 -5.48 0.06 -13.01
C LYS A 24 -5.04 1.44 -13.47
N ASN A 25 -4.65 2.29 -12.55
CA ASN A 25 -4.19 3.63 -12.85
C ASN A 25 -2.66 3.75 -12.94
N GLY A 26 -1.96 2.63 -13.03
CA GLY A 26 -0.53 2.62 -13.24
C GLY A 26 0.33 2.73 -12.00
N TYR A 27 -0.26 2.64 -10.82
CA TYR A 27 0.49 2.63 -9.57
C TYR A 27 0.92 1.22 -9.19
N ASN A 28 2.02 1.13 -8.48
CA ASN A 28 2.54 -0.16 -8.03
C ASN A 28 2.36 -0.30 -6.52
N VAL A 29 1.45 -1.17 -6.11
CA VAL A 29 1.22 -1.44 -4.69
C VAL A 29 2.23 -2.49 -4.23
N VAL A 30 3.25 -2.04 -3.51
CA VAL A 30 4.36 -2.90 -3.09
C VAL A 30 4.12 -3.60 -1.77
N GLY A 31 3.10 -3.19 -1.02
CA GLY A 31 2.77 -3.84 0.24
C GLY A 31 1.46 -3.35 0.81
N GLU A 32 0.97 -4.05 1.81
CA GLU A 32 -0.26 -3.73 2.51
C GLU A 32 -0.05 -3.88 4.01
N ALA A 33 -0.71 -3.04 4.79
CA ALA A 33 -0.66 -3.09 6.24
C ALA A 33 -2.07 -2.92 6.81
N GLU A 34 -2.35 -3.61 7.90
CA GLU A 34 -3.66 -3.57 8.56
C GLU A 34 -3.75 -2.50 9.64
N ASN A 35 -2.61 -2.05 10.14
CA ASN A 35 -2.55 -1.09 11.23
C ASN A 35 -1.25 -0.29 11.18
N GLY A 36 -1.14 0.68 12.08
CA GLY A 36 0.01 1.57 12.11
C GLY A 36 1.33 0.87 12.40
N ALA A 37 1.33 -0.15 13.28
CA ALA A 37 2.54 -0.87 13.62
C ALA A 37 3.09 -1.62 12.39
N GLN A 38 2.23 -2.30 11.66
CA GLN A 38 2.62 -2.97 10.42
C GLN A 38 3.06 -1.97 9.36
N ALA A 39 2.39 -0.82 9.30
CA ALA A 39 2.73 0.22 8.34
C ALA A 39 4.15 0.72 8.54
N VAL A 40 4.55 0.97 9.78
CA VAL A 40 5.89 1.45 10.11
C VAL A 40 6.95 0.42 9.69
N GLU A 41 6.72 -0.85 10.03
CA GLU A 41 7.65 -1.92 9.68
C GLU A 41 7.81 -2.07 8.18
N LYS A 42 6.70 -2.07 7.45
CA LYS A 42 6.72 -2.22 6.00
C LYS A 42 7.28 -1.00 5.31
N TYR A 43 7.04 0.18 5.85
CA TYR A 43 7.63 1.40 5.30
C TYR A 43 9.16 1.35 5.36
N LYS A 44 9.70 0.92 6.48
CA LYS A 44 11.15 0.80 6.64
C LYS A 44 11.75 -0.22 5.68
N GLU A 45 11.03 -1.32 5.44
CA GLU A 45 11.49 -2.39 4.58
C GLU A 45 11.38 -2.03 3.10
N LEU A 46 10.24 -1.49 2.69
CA LEU A 46 9.90 -1.27 1.29
C LEU A 46 10.26 0.13 0.78
N LYS A 47 10.32 1.11 1.67
CA LYS A 47 10.59 2.51 1.35
C LYS A 47 9.76 3.01 0.17
N PRO A 48 8.43 2.93 0.27
CA PRO A 48 7.57 3.33 -0.85
C PRO A 48 7.59 4.84 -1.06
N ASN A 49 7.16 5.25 -2.25
CA ASN A 49 7.02 6.67 -2.58
C ASN A 49 5.82 7.29 -1.85
N LEU A 50 4.80 6.50 -1.57
CA LEU A 50 3.56 6.97 -0.95
C LEU A 50 2.99 5.89 -0.02
N VAL A 51 2.39 6.34 1.05
CA VAL A 51 1.74 5.47 2.03
C VAL A 51 0.23 5.59 1.93
#